data_13e9cccc493c8de10619ca784b891b22
#
_entry.id   13e9cccc493c8de10619ca784b891b22
#
_cell.length_a   1.000
_cell.length_b   1.000
_cell.length_c   1.000
_cell.angle_alpha   90.00
_cell.angle_beta   90.00
_cell.angle_gamma   90.00
#
_symmetry.space_group_name_H-M   'P 1'
#
loop_
_entity.id
_entity.type
_entity.pdbx_description
1 polymer ?
#
loop_
_entity_poly.entity_id
_entity_poly.type
_entity_poly.pdbx_seq_one_letter_code
_entity_poly.pdbx_strand_id
1 'polypeptide(L)'
;MGLIAGAVAQSGSASLAVADAAAKTEREPLGLSEYEPKSMLHVRESHVERARFAVIDFHTHISFSAKSAKGVELTPERKYLGTPQELLAVMDRKNIRAMVNLTGGYEQGLADAVGRYDLAFPGRFYTFTEPSYSRFKEPDYPKFQAQAIEQAHRSGARGLKILKTLGLYLRENITSGTLVKIDDPRFDPMWDTCGELHIPVAIHVSDPVAFFTPTDRFNERYEELNNHPDWSFYGGDFPSNAELLEARNRVMTKHPKTQFVVLHVGNFSENLENVSMNLDRFPNMSVDIAARIGELGRQPRTAAKFFDKYQDRILFATDATSHGDEFPQQVFNNKLYEIYYRFLETDDEYFDYAPAKIPPQGRWRIYGINLPEPILRKVYYENAARHLRITT
;
A
#
# COMPACT_ATOMS: atom_id res chain seq x y z
N MET A 1 -61.79 -22.04 83.96
CA MET A 1 -62.08 -23.39 83.45
C MET A 1 -61.72 -23.46 82.02
N GLY A 2 -60.85 -24.40 81.61
CA GLY A 2 -60.59 -24.71 80.25
C GLY A 2 -59.08 -24.52 79.82
N LEU A 3 -58.30 -25.53 80.20
CA LEU A 3 -56.93 -25.73 79.68
C LEU A 3 -57.00 -26.11 78.21
N ILE A 4 -56.17 -25.50 77.41
CA ILE A 4 -55.83 -26.05 76.08
C ILE A 4 -54.31 -26.11 75.98
N ALA A 5 -53.79 -27.32 75.79
CA ALA A 5 -52.40 -27.64 75.63
C ALA A 5 -51.94 -27.23 74.28
N GLY A 6 -50.83 -26.49 74.17
CA GLY A 6 -50.19 -26.18 72.91
C GLY A 6 -49.12 -27.19 72.60
N ALA A 7 -49.19 -27.77 71.40
CA ALA A 7 -48.15 -28.62 70.81
C ALA A 7 -47.02 -27.80 70.24
N VAL A 8 -45.79 -28.09 70.67
CA VAL A 8 -44.57 -27.49 70.14
C VAL A 8 -44.19 -28.27 68.87
N ALA A 9 -44.24 -27.63 67.71
CA ALA A 9 -43.67 -28.15 66.49
C ALA A 9 -42.20 -27.79 66.39
N GLN A 10 -41.34 -28.81 66.39
CA GLN A 10 -39.92 -28.66 66.06
C GLN A 10 -39.76 -28.39 64.56
N SER A 11 -39.33 -27.19 64.23
CA SER A 11 -38.89 -26.83 62.86
C SER A 11 -37.43 -27.28 62.63
N GLY A 12 -37.27 -28.34 61.88
CA GLY A 12 -35.94 -28.76 61.38
C GLY A 12 -35.41 -27.71 60.39
N SER A 13 -34.31 -27.07 60.76
CA SER A 13 -33.57 -26.20 59.87
C SER A 13 -32.81 -27.06 58.86
N ALA A 14 -33.30 -27.11 57.63
CA ALA A 14 -32.53 -27.64 56.50
C ALA A 14 -31.41 -26.64 56.15
N SER A 15 -30.20 -26.99 56.52
CA SER A 15 -28.99 -26.27 56.05
C SER A 15 -28.86 -26.48 54.55
N LEU A 16 -29.15 -25.45 53.79
CA LEU A 16 -28.76 -25.39 52.38
C LEU A 16 -27.23 -25.26 52.34
N ALA A 17 -26.55 -26.36 52.04
CA ALA A 17 -25.15 -26.33 51.65
C ALA A 17 -25.01 -25.50 50.37
N VAL A 18 -24.50 -24.28 50.51
CA VAL A 18 -24.05 -23.46 49.39
C VAL A 18 -22.90 -24.25 48.75
N ALA A 19 -23.15 -24.76 47.55
CA ALA A 19 -22.12 -25.39 46.75
C ALA A 19 -20.98 -24.38 46.54
N ASP A 20 -19.82 -24.77 46.99
CA ASP A 20 -18.57 -24.03 46.85
C ASP A 20 -18.40 -23.63 45.35
N ALA A 21 -18.37 -22.33 45.11
CA ALA A 21 -18.08 -21.81 43.80
C ALA A 21 -16.69 -22.32 43.43
N ALA A 22 -16.65 -23.16 42.40
CA ALA A 22 -15.41 -23.70 41.83
C ALA A 22 -14.38 -22.58 41.75
N ALA A 23 -13.23 -22.79 42.37
CA ALA A 23 -12.10 -21.91 42.34
C ALA A 23 -11.84 -21.55 40.84
N LYS A 24 -12.00 -20.28 40.51
CA LYS A 24 -11.54 -19.76 39.23
C LYS A 24 -10.03 -20.01 39.19
N THR A 25 -9.62 -21.08 38.55
CA THR A 25 -8.22 -21.24 38.18
C THR A 25 -7.80 -19.94 37.47
N GLU A 26 -6.89 -19.20 38.08
CA GLU A 26 -6.28 -18.04 37.44
C GLU A 26 -5.70 -18.54 36.08
N ARG A 27 -6.38 -18.18 35.00
CA ARG A 27 -5.88 -18.48 33.67
C ARG A 27 -4.71 -17.56 33.47
N GLU A 28 -3.59 -18.10 33.00
CA GLU A 28 -2.49 -17.26 32.52
C GLU A 28 -3.01 -16.28 31.46
N PRO A 29 -2.53 -15.02 31.50
CA PRO A 29 -2.93 -14.04 30.50
C PRO A 29 -2.55 -14.53 29.09
N LEU A 30 -3.52 -14.53 28.18
CA LEU A 30 -3.27 -14.88 26.77
C LEU A 30 -2.40 -13.82 26.13
N GLY A 31 -1.28 -14.21 25.56
CA GLY A 31 -0.40 -13.33 24.79
C GLY A 31 -1.06 -12.87 23.47
N LEU A 32 -0.71 -11.67 22.99
CA LEU A 32 -1.24 -11.14 21.74
C LEU A 32 -0.92 -12.06 20.55
N SER A 33 0.26 -12.64 20.50
CA SER A 33 0.69 -13.60 19.47
C SER A 33 -0.11 -14.90 19.43
N GLU A 34 -0.75 -15.26 20.56
CA GLU A 34 -1.57 -16.47 20.70
C GLU A 34 -3.06 -16.18 20.48
N TYR A 35 -3.43 -14.90 20.42
CA TYR A 35 -4.81 -14.47 20.25
C TYR A 35 -5.25 -14.56 18.80
N GLU A 36 -5.94 -15.63 18.42
CA GLU A 36 -6.48 -15.89 17.09
C GLU A 36 -8.02 -15.99 17.13
N PRO A 37 -8.74 -14.87 17.26
CA PRO A 37 -10.19 -14.90 17.35
C PRO A 37 -10.82 -15.37 16.04
N LYS A 38 -11.76 -16.31 16.14
CA LYS A 38 -12.61 -16.73 15.02
C LYS A 38 -13.91 -15.96 15.07
N SER A 39 -14.29 -15.38 13.95
CA SER A 39 -15.61 -14.74 13.84
C SER A 39 -16.72 -15.76 14.01
N MET A 40 -17.74 -15.36 14.75
CA MET A 40 -18.99 -16.12 14.88
C MET A 40 -20.09 -15.56 13.98
N LEU A 41 -19.77 -14.60 13.12
CA LEU A 41 -20.71 -14.04 12.16
C LEU A 41 -21.02 -15.05 11.05
N HIS A 42 -22.28 -15.11 10.66
CA HIS A 42 -22.75 -15.83 9.48
C HIS A 42 -23.05 -14.78 8.41
N VAL A 43 -22.03 -14.44 7.63
CA VAL A 43 -22.12 -13.46 6.54
C VAL A 43 -21.94 -14.13 5.20
N ARG A 44 -22.40 -13.48 4.12
CA ARG A 44 -22.18 -13.92 2.77
C ARG A 44 -20.68 -13.99 2.46
N GLU A 45 -20.27 -15.02 1.76
CA GLU A 45 -18.91 -15.19 1.25
C GLU A 45 -18.92 -15.39 -0.25
N SER A 46 -18.43 -14.38 -0.98
CA SER A 46 -18.30 -14.45 -2.44
C SER A 46 -16.88 -14.84 -2.82
N HIS A 47 -16.76 -15.64 -3.88
CA HIS A 47 -15.47 -16.04 -4.43
C HIS A 47 -15.30 -15.39 -5.81
N VAL A 48 -14.46 -14.37 -5.89
CA VAL A 48 -14.13 -13.65 -7.13
C VAL A 48 -12.76 -14.11 -7.62
N GLU A 49 -12.76 -15.26 -8.30
CA GLU A 49 -11.51 -15.89 -8.76
C GLU A 49 -10.82 -15.12 -9.90
N ARG A 50 -11.56 -14.31 -10.64
CA ARG A 50 -11.08 -13.59 -11.82
C ARG A 50 -11.80 -12.25 -11.91
N ALA A 51 -11.05 -11.17 -12.21
CA ALA A 51 -11.64 -9.84 -12.40
C ALA A 51 -12.67 -9.85 -13.55
N ARG A 52 -13.78 -9.14 -13.35
CA ARG A 52 -14.86 -8.99 -14.32
C ARG A 52 -14.40 -8.35 -15.63
N PHE A 53 -13.47 -7.43 -15.57
CA PHE A 53 -12.85 -6.73 -16.70
C PHE A 53 -11.35 -6.90 -16.70
N ALA A 54 -10.69 -6.59 -17.81
CA ALA A 54 -9.23 -6.57 -17.88
C ALA A 54 -8.66 -5.58 -16.87
N VAL A 55 -7.54 -5.94 -16.26
CA VAL A 55 -6.87 -5.16 -15.19
C VAL A 55 -5.48 -4.74 -15.64
N ILE A 56 -5.09 -3.52 -15.33
CA ILE A 56 -3.69 -3.10 -15.25
C ILE A 56 -3.36 -2.95 -13.77
N ASP A 57 -2.44 -3.76 -13.25
CA ASP A 57 -1.89 -3.54 -11.93
C ASP A 57 -0.78 -2.50 -12.02
N PHE A 58 -1.12 -1.26 -11.60
CA PHE A 58 -0.25 -0.10 -11.79
C PHE A 58 0.93 -0.05 -10.80
N HIS A 59 0.95 -0.88 -9.77
CA HIS A 59 1.96 -0.83 -8.73
C HIS A 59 2.40 -2.23 -8.31
N THR A 60 3.52 -2.67 -8.88
CA THR A 60 4.15 -3.93 -8.50
C THR A 60 5.66 -3.77 -8.39
N HIS A 61 6.28 -4.67 -7.63
CA HIS A 61 7.72 -4.74 -7.41
C HIS A 61 8.25 -6.11 -7.85
N ILE A 62 8.82 -6.20 -9.04
CA ILE A 62 9.39 -7.44 -9.60
C ILE A 62 10.91 -7.48 -9.59
N SER A 63 11.54 -6.41 -9.17
CA SER A 63 12.97 -6.33 -8.92
C SER A 63 13.28 -5.26 -7.87
N PHE A 64 14.43 -5.40 -7.20
CA PHE A 64 14.99 -4.38 -6.32
C PHE A 64 16.47 -4.18 -6.62
N SER A 65 17.07 -3.09 -6.13
CA SER A 65 18.50 -2.88 -6.22
C SER A 65 19.28 -4.03 -5.58
N ALA A 66 20.31 -4.51 -6.25
CA ALA A 66 21.17 -5.56 -5.72
C ALA A 66 21.96 -5.09 -4.48
N LYS A 67 22.12 -3.76 -4.31
CA LYS A 67 22.82 -3.17 -3.17
C LYS A 67 22.14 -1.87 -2.76
N SER A 68 21.71 -1.82 -1.50
CA SER A 68 21.19 -0.63 -0.86
C SER A 68 21.83 -0.44 0.52
N ALA A 69 21.82 0.80 1.02
CA ALA A 69 22.23 1.09 2.39
C ALA A 69 21.37 2.23 2.94
N LYS A 70 20.84 2.05 4.14
CA LYS A 70 20.02 3.05 4.85
C LYS A 70 18.88 3.57 3.96
N GLY A 71 18.17 2.68 3.26
CA GLY A 71 17.05 3.04 2.40
C GLY A 71 17.42 3.74 1.07
N VAL A 72 18.72 3.82 0.72
CA VAL A 72 19.19 4.41 -0.54
C VAL A 72 19.78 3.32 -1.43
N GLU A 73 19.35 3.24 -2.66
CA GLU A 73 19.95 2.37 -3.67
C GLU A 73 21.33 2.88 -4.10
N LEU A 74 22.31 1.99 -4.17
CA LEU A 74 23.71 2.32 -4.42
C LEU A 74 24.24 1.73 -5.74
N THR A 75 23.46 0.95 -6.45
CA THR A 75 23.86 0.32 -7.71
C THR A 75 22.66 0.22 -8.66
N PRO A 76 22.87 0.35 -9.97
CA PRO A 76 21.83 0.09 -10.97
C PRO A 76 21.49 -1.40 -11.12
N GLU A 77 22.37 -2.31 -10.69
CA GLU A 77 22.14 -3.76 -10.78
C GLU A 77 20.86 -4.16 -10.05
N ARG A 78 20.07 -5.07 -10.67
CA ARG A 78 18.78 -5.52 -10.14
C ARG A 78 18.82 -6.98 -9.69
N LYS A 79 18.22 -7.23 -8.53
CA LYS A 79 17.83 -8.56 -8.07
C LYS A 79 16.37 -8.77 -8.47
N TYR A 80 16.13 -9.73 -9.37
CA TYR A 80 14.78 -10.08 -9.81
C TYR A 80 14.13 -11.06 -8.84
N LEU A 81 12.85 -10.83 -8.53
CA LEU A 81 12.09 -11.60 -7.54
C LEU A 81 11.22 -12.69 -8.16
N GLY A 82 10.96 -12.63 -9.45
CA GLY A 82 10.15 -13.61 -10.15
C GLY A 82 10.54 -13.72 -11.62
N THR A 83 10.26 -14.87 -12.21
CA THR A 83 10.41 -15.06 -13.66
C THR A 83 9.18 -14.50 -14.39
N PRO A 84 9.33 -14.03 -15.64
CA PRO A 84 8.18 -13.61 -16.44
C PRO A 84 7.10 -14.68 -16.54
N GLN A 85 7.47 -15.96 -16.63
CA GLN A 85 6.55 -17.09 -16.75
C GLN A 85 5.68 -17.28 -15.51
N GLU A 86 6.26 -17.16 -14.31
CA GLU A 86 5.52 -17.21 -13.04
C GLU A 86 4.52 -16.06 -12.96
N LEU A 87 4.93 -14.84 -13.34
CA LEU A 87 4.07 -13.66 -13.33
C LEU A 87 2.91 -13.82 -14.33
N LEU A 88 3.23 -14.17 -15.58
CA LEU A 88 2.24 -14.37 -16.65
C LEU A 88 1.20 -15.43 -16.30
N ALA A 89 1.62 -16.51 -15.65
CA ALA A 89 0.69 -17.57 -15.24
C ALA A 89 -0.38 -17.08 -14.25
N VAL A 90 -0.05 -16.17 -13.32
CA VAL A 90 -1.02 -15.53 -12.43
C VAL A 90 -1.84 -14.49 -13.18
N MET A 91 -1.19 -13.66 -13.98
CA MET A 91 -1.86 -12.61 -14.78
C MET A 91 -2.96 -13.19 -15.65
N ASP A 92 -2.70 -14.29 -16.36
CA ASP A 92 -3.67 -14.94 -17.26
C ASP A 92 -4.86 -15.49 -16.49
N ARG A 93 -4.62 -16.14 -15.35
CA ARG A 93 -5.71 -16.64 -14.49
C ARG A 93 -6.56 -15.51 -13.92
N LYS A 94 -5.95 -14.37 -13.57
CA LYS A 94 -6.61 -13.28 -12.83
C LYS A 94 -7.14 -12.15 -13.71
N ASN A 95 -7.08 -12.28 -15.05
CA ASN A 95 -7.49 -11.26 -16.02
C ASN A 95 -6.63 -9.98 -15.95
N ILE A 96 -5.37 -10.13 -15.54
CA ILE A 96 -4.43 -9.02 -15.50
C ILE A 96 -3.82 -8.86 -16.90
N ARG A 97 -4.20 -7.78 -17.58
CA ARG A 97 -3.72 -7.48 -18.92
C ARG A 97 -2.27 -7.04 -18.91
N ALA A 98 -1.91 -6.22 -17.94
CA ALA A 98 -0.55 -5.74 -17.78
C ALA A 98 -0.21 -5.46 -16.30
N MET A 99 1.09 -5.50 -16.00
CA MET A 99 1.68 -5.08 -14.72
C MET A 99 2.67 -3.95 -14.96
N VAL A 100 2.70 -2.99 -14.04
CA VAL A 100 3.71 -1.92 -14.01
C VAL A 100 4.77 -2.26 -12.98
N ASN A 101 5.99 -2.49 -13.44
CA ASN A 101 7.16 -2.63 -12.58
C ASN A 101 7.64 -1.25 -12.14
N LEU A 102 7.38 -0.85 -10.91
CA LEU A 102 7.80 0.44 -10.38
C LEU A 102 9.26 0.47 -9.91
N THR A 103 9.92 -0.67 -9.80
CA THR A 103 11.32 -0.77 -9.37
C THR A 103 12.23 -1.28 -10.48
N GLY A 104 12.19 -0.61 -11.63
CA GLY A 104 13.02 -0.95 -12.79
C GLY A 104 14.48 -0.49 -12.66
N GLY A 105 14.76 0.41 -11.73
CA GLY A 105 16.07 1.00 -11.55
C GLY A 105 16.42 2.08 -12.56
N TYR A 106 17.70 2.26 -12.79
CA TYR A 106 18.25 3.27 -13.71
C TYR A 106 19.40 2.68 -14.55
N GLU A 107 19.82 3.39 -15.60
CA GLU A 107 20.94 3.00 -16.47
C GLU A 107 20.84 1.54 -16.96
N GLN A 108 21.89 0.72 -16.74
CA GLN A 108 21.92 -0.67 -17.19
C GLN A 108 20.84 -1.53 -16.51
N GLY A 109 20.55 -1.29 -15.23
CA GLY A 109 19.49 -2.03 -14.54
C GLY A 109 18.12 -1.83 -15.17
N LEU A 110 17.80 -0.61 -15.60
CA LEU A 110 16.59 -0.31 -16.35
C LEU A 110 16.58 -1.01 -17.72
N ALA A 111 17.68 -0.95 -18.46
CA ALA A 111 17.78 -1.60 -19.76
C ALA A 111 17.57 -3.11 -19.66
N ASP A 112 18.14 -3.74 -18.64
CA ASP A 112 17.99 -5.17 -18.36
C ASP A 112 16.54 -5.52 -17.98
N ALA A 113 15.89 -4.70 -17.15
CA ALA A 113 14.48 -4.89 -16.77
C ALA A 113 13.54 -4.75 -17.98
N VAL A 114 13.70 -3.70 -18.78
CA VAL A 114 12.94 -3.48 -20.01
C VAL A 114 13.15 -4.63 -21.00
N GLY A 115 14.40 -5.07 -21.19
CA GLY A 115 14.71 -6.22 -22.06
C GLY A 115 14.04 -7.51 -21.59
N ARG A 116 14.08 -7.77 -20.28
CA ARG A 116 13.56 -8.99 -19.66
C ARG A 116 12.05 -9.09 -19.69
N TYR A 117 11.35 -7.98 -19.50
CA TYR A 117 9.89 -7.95 -19.32
C TYR A 117 9.17 -7.27 -20.48
N ASP A 118 9.42 -6.00 -20.72
CA ASP A 118 8.65 -5.16 -21.65
C ASP A 118 8.84 -5.60 -23.11
N LEU A 119 10.10 -5.79 -23.55
CA LEU A 119 10.42 -6.19 -24.91
C LEU A 119 10.18 -7.68 -25.16
N ALA A 120 10.43 -8.54 -24.18
CA ALA A 120 10.19 -9.97 -24.29
C ALA A 120 8.68 -10.33 -24.32
N PHE A 121 7.84 -9.52 -23.65
CA PHE A 121 6.39 -9.75 -23.56
C PHE A 121 5.61 -8.45 -23.82
N PRO A 122 5.57 -7.96 -25.06
CA PRO A 122 4.99 -6.67 -25.39
C PRO A 122 3.54 -6.51 -24.91
N GLY A 123 3.28 -5.40 -24.22
CA GLY A 123 1.96 -5.07 -23.70
C GLY A 123 1.54 -5.84 -22.44
N ARG A 124 2.47 -6.63 -21.85
CA ARG A 124 2.21 -7.32 -20.57
C ARG A 124 2.93 -6.67 -19.40
N PHE A 125 4.02 -5.99 -19.64
CA PHE A 125 4.80 -5.27 -18.64
C PHE A 125 5.13 -3.86 -19.10
N TYR A 126 5.20 -2.94 -18.15
CA TYR A 126 5.62 -1.55 -18.35
C TYR A 126 6.55 -1.18 -17.21
N THR A 127 7.81 -0.89 -17.51
CA THR A 127 8.81 -0.62 -16.49
C THR A 127 9.01 0.88 -16.30
N PHE A 128 9.04 1.33 -15.04
CA PHE A 128 9.37 2.69 -14.63
C PHE A 128 10.84 2.78 -14.25
N THR A 129 11.44 3.93 -14.53
CA THR A 129 12.78 4.26 -14.04
C THR A 129 12.75 4.84 -12.64
N GLU A 130 13.89 4.87 -11.99
CA GLU A 130 14.12 5.47 -10.67
C GLU A 130 15.21 6.54 -10.77
N PRO A 131 15.28 7.54 -9.88
CA PRO A 131 16.37 8.50 -9.86
C PRO A 131 17.70 7.84 -9.49
N SER A 132 18.80 8.25 -10.13
CA SER A 132 20.13 7.89 -9.68
C SER A 132 20.66 8.93 -8.68
N TYR A 133 20.89 8.53 -7.45
CA TYR A 133 21.43 9.41 -6.42
C TYR A 133 22.95 9.38 -6.31
N SER A 134 23.63 8.54 -7.11
CA SER A 134 25.08 8.35 -7.06
C SER A 134 25.89 9.63 -7.24
N ARG A 135 25.37 10.57 -8.05
CA ARG A 135 25.99 11.87 -8.35
C ARG A 135 25.35 13.05 -7.62
N PHE A 136 24.54 12.80 -6.60
CA PHE A 136 23.73 13.84 -5.93
C PHE A 136 24.55 15.02 -5.40
N LYS A 137 25.81 14.83 -5.06
CA LYS A 137 26.73 15.85 -4.55
C LYS A 137 27.35 16.72 -5.65
N GLU A 138 27.22 16.34 -6.90
CA GLU A 138 27.85 17.05 -8.00
C GLU A 138 27.05 18.30 -8.37
N PRO A 139 27.68 19.43 -8.67
CA PRO A 139 26.98 20.69 -8.99
C PRO A 139 26.07 20.60 -10.21
N ASP A 140 26.36 19.69 -11.15
CA ASP A 140 25.60 19.46 -12.36
C ASP A 140 24.49 18.39 -12.20
N TYR A 141 24.28 17.87 -10.98
CA TYR A 141 23.29 16.85 -10.70
C TYR A 141 21.88 17.15 -11.25
N PRO A 142 21.34 18.39 -11.12
CA PRO A 142 20.01 18.69 -11.69
C PRO A 142 19.93 18.42 -13.18
N LYS A 143 20.96 18.82 -13.94
CA LYS A 143 21.05 18.58 -15.38
C LYS A 143 21.29 17.11 -15.70
N PHE A 144 22.16 16.46 -14.95
CA PHE A 144 22.41 15.02 -15.07
C PHE A 144 21.12 14.23 -14.88
N GLN A 145 20.35 14.52 -13.84
CA GLN A 145 19.12 13.77 -13.54
C GLN A 145 18.05 13.98 -14.63
N ALA A 146 17.88 15.20 -15.15
CA ALA A 146 16.99 15.46 -16.29
C ALA A 146 17.38 14.62 -17.53
N GLN A 147 18.66 14.65 -17.90
CA GLN A 147 19.18 13.85 -19.01
C GLN A 147 19.04 12.33 -18.78
N ALA A 148 19.21 11.87 -17.53
CA ALA A 148 19.00 10.47 -17.18
C ALA A 148 17.53 10.04 -17.40
N ILE A 149 16.56 10.89 -17.09
CA ILE A 149 15.13 10.63 -17.36
C ILE A 149 14.85 10.58 -18.86
N GLU A 150 15.40 11.51 -19.64
CA GLU A 150 15.27 11.47 -21.12
C GLU A 150 15.85 10.17 -21.69
N GLN A 151 17.04 9.77 -21.23
CA GLN A 151 17.68 8.54 -21.68
C GLN A 151 16.87 7.31 -21.27
N ALA A 152 16.36 7.27 -20.03
CA ALA A 152 15.50 6.21 -19.54
C ALA A 152 14.23 6.06 -20.40
N HIS A 153 13.59 7.18 -20.76
CA HIS A 153 12.43 7.18 -21.66
C HIS A 153 12.78 6.62 -23.05
N ARG A 154 13.92 7.04 -23.64
CA ARG A 154 14.42 6.47 -24.92
C ARG A 154 14.71 4.98 -24.82
N SER A 155 15.13 4.50 -23.64
CA SER A 155 15.38 3.08 -23.37
C SER A 155 14.12 2.26 -23.05
N GLY A 156 12.92 2.88 -23.10
CA GLY A 156 11.64 2.19 -22.94
C GLY A 156 10.94 2.41 -21.61
N ALA A 157 11.51 3.18 -20.68
CA ALA A 157 10.82 3.53 -19.43
C ALA A 157 9.48 4.24 -19.70
N ARG A 158 8.43 3.83 -18.99
CA ARG A 158 7.06 4.35 -19.14
C ARG A 158 6.66 5.38 -18.09
N GLY A 159 7.52 5.65 -17.12
CA GLY A 159 7.32 6.63 -16.07
C GLY A 159 8.51 6.69 -15.13
N LEU A 160 8.42 7.57 -14.14
CA LEU A 160 9.39 7.72 -13.07
C LEU A 160 8.79 7.25 -11.75
N LYS A 161 9.50 6.43 -10.98
CA LYS A 161 9.16 6.06 -9.61
C LYS A 161 10.00 6.85 -8.63
N ILE A 162 9.34 7.46 -7.68
CA ILE A 162 9.98 8.01 -6.48
C ILE A 162 9.63 7.11 -5.30
N LEU A 163 10.66 6.52 -4.71
CA LEU A 163 10.57 5.76 -3.45
C LEU A 163 10.70 6.72 -2.25
N LYS A 164 10.35 6.22 -1.08
CA LYS A 164 10.57 6.89 0.23
C LYS A 164 12.02 7.32 0.46
N THR A 165 12.94 6.84 -0.34
CA THR A 165 14.34 7.29 -0.36
C THR A 165 14.42 8.82 -0.38
N LEU A 166 13.65 9.47 -1.26
CA LEU A 166 13.56 10.93 -1.27
C LEU A 166 12.56 11.39 -0.21
N GLY A 167 13.05 12.14 0.75
CA GLY A 167 12.29 12.69 1.87
C GLY A 167 12.47 11.95 3.20
N LEU A 168 12.82 10.65 3.20
CA LEU A 168 13.02 9.89 4.43
C LEU A 168 14.45 9.36 4.62
N TYR A 169 15.20 9.09 3.54
CA TYR A 169 16.50 8.42 3.66
C TYR A 169 17.64 9.13 2.97
N LEU A 170 17.39 9.81 1.83
CA LEU A 170 18.45 10.52 1.11
C LEU A 170 18.99 11.69 1.94
N ARG A 171 20.30 11.75 2.10
CA ARG A 171 20.99 12.80 2.82
C ARG A 171 22.02 13.51 1.93
N GLU A 172 22.50 14.67 2.36
CA GLU A 172 23.45 15.49 1.58
C GLU A 172 24.70 14.71 1.16
N ASN A 173 25.14 13.73 1.94
CA ASN A 173 26.21 12.80 1.59
C ASN A 173 25.68 11.40 1.20
N ILE A 174 24.51 11.34 0.58
CA ILE A 174 23.79 10.12 0.17
C ILE A 174 23.22 9.37 1.38
N THR A 175 24.05 8.86 2.29
CA THR A 175 23.63 8.09 3.49
C THR A 175 23.97 8.78 4.82
N SER A 176 24.43 10.04 4.78
CA SER A 176 24.81 10.81 5.97
C SER A 176 24.65 12.33 5.75
N GLY A 177 24.66 13.10 6.84
CA GLY A 177 24.39 14.54 6.80
C GLY A 177 22.91 14.88 6.92
N THR A 178 22.55 16.09 6.55
CA THR A 178 21.17 16.61 6.61
C THR A 178 20.28 15.87 5.63
N LEU A 179 19.04 15.60 6.03
CA LEU A 179 18.02 14.95 5.19
C LEU A 179 17.65 15.87 4.01
N VAL A 180 17.55 15.28 2.82
CA VAL A 180 17.15 15.97 1.60
C VAL A 180 15.62 15.97 1.48
N LYS A 181 15.05 17.15 1.29
CA LYS A 181 13.59 17.30 1.18
C LYS A 181 13.08 16.87 -0.20
N ILE A 182 11.82 16.48 -0.26
CA ILE A 182 11.15 16.09 -1.51
C ILE A 182 11.11 17.26 -2.50
N ASP A 183 10.90 18.47 -2.00
CA ASP A 183 10.81 19.71 -2.77
C ASP A 183 12.15 20.43 -2.91
N ASP A 184 13.26 19.72 -2.74
CA ASP A 184 14.61 20.28 -2.99
C ASP A 184 14.72 20.70 -4.47
N PRO A 185 15.13 21.95 -4.75
CA PRO A 185 15.16 22.48 -6.11
C PRO A 185 16.12 21.75 -7.06
N ARG A 186 17.04 20.95 -6.53
CA ARG A 186 17.91 20.09 -7.36
C ARG A 186 17.12 19.06 -8.17
N PHE A 187 15.90 18.74 -7.76
CA PHE A 187 15.02 17.81 -8.49
C PHE A 187 14.07 18.50 -9.46
N ASP A 188 13.97 19.84 -9.48
CA ASP A 188 13.04 20.54 -10.37
C ASP A 188 13.18 20.14 -11.85
N PRO A 189 14.39 20.07 -12.43
CA PRO A 189 14.53 19.66 -13.82
C PRO A 189 14.07 18.23 -14.09
N MET A 190 14.17 17.33 -13.11
CA MET A 190 13.66 15.97 -13.21
C MET A 190 12.14 15.95 -13.36
N TRP A 191 11.44 16.73 -12.51
CA TRP A 191 9.97 16.85 -12.56
C TRP A 191 9.52 17.45 -13.89
N ASP A 192 10.15 18.56 -14.32
CA ASP A 192 9.83 19.24 -15.58
C ASP A 192 10.03 18.32 -16.79
N THR A 193 11.14 17.57 -16.82
CA THR A 193 11.41 16.60 -17.89
C THR A 193 10.31 15.53 -18.00
N CYS A 194 9.81 15.01 -16.87
CA CYS A 194 8.68 14.08 -16.90
C CYS A 194 7.43 14.71 -17.52
N GLY A 195 7.16 15.99 -17.22
CA GLY A 195 6.04 16.75 -17.80
C GLY A 195 6.21 16.96 -19.31
N GLU A 196 7.41 17.29 -19.78
CA GLU A 196 7.75 17.49 -21.19
C GLU A 196 7.65 16.19 -22.01
N LEU A 197 8.10 15.09 -21.43
CA LEU A 197 8.00 13.75 -22.02
C LEU A 197 6.60 13.14 -21.90
N HIS A 198 5.71 13.78 -21.15
CA HIS A 198 4.37 13.26 -20.83
C HIS A 198 4.38 11.86 -20.22
N ILE A 199 5.34 11.56 -19.36
CA ILE A 199 5.41 10.32 -18.59
C ILE A 199 4.96 10.57 -17.15
N PRO A 200 4.20 9.65 -16.52
CA PRO A 200 3.72 9.82 -15.16
C PRO A 200 4.85 9.65 -14.14
N VAL A 201 4.69 10.34 -13.02
CA VAL A 201 5.53 10.16 -11.83
C VAL A 201 4.72 9.41 -10.78
N ALA A 202 5.10 8.17 -10.48
CA ALA A 202 4.57 7.39 -9.36
C ALA A 202 5.34 7.75 -8.09
N ILE A 203 4.69 8.43 -7.13
CA ILE A 203 5.38 9.04 -5.99
C ILE A 203 4.91 8.45 -4.64
N HIS A 204 5.87 7.86 -3.89
CA HIS A 204 5.70 7.34 -2.53
C HIS A 204 6.60 8.12 -1.58
N VAL A 205 6.05 8.94 -0.72
CA VAL A 205 6.82 9.84 0.15
C VAL A 205 6.55 9.64 1.63
N SER A 206 5.46 8.97 2.00
CA SER A 206 5.05 8.80 3.38
C SER A 206 4.27 7.49 3.56
N ASP A 207 4.22 7.03 4.80
CA ASP A 207 3.46 5.85 5.24
C ASP A 207 2.27 6.24 6.13
N PRO A 208 1.42 5.28 6.55
CA PRO A 208 0.33 5.53 7.48
C PRO A 208 0.79 6.28 8.73
N VAL A 209 -0.10 7.11 9.29
CA VAL A 209 0.23 7.96 10.46
C VAL A 209 0.78 7.15 11.64
N ALA A 210 0.33 5.91 11.80
CA ALA A 210 0.82 5.00 12.83
C ALA A 210 2.35 4.77 12.80
N PHE A 211 2.99 4.90 11.63
CA PHE A 211 4.45 4.77 11.46
C PHE A 211 5.23 5.96 12.06
N PHE A 212 4.54 7.08 12.31
CA PHE A 212 5.09 8.31 12.88
C PHE A 212 4.70 8.53 14.36
N THR A 213 4.07 7.52 14.98
CA THR A 213 3.66 7.55 16.40
C THR A 213 4.38 6.46 17.18
N PRO A 214 4.42 6.52 18.54
CA PRO A 214 5.04 5.46 19.34
C PRO A 214 4.51 4.08 18.99
N THR A 215 5.41 3.09 18.89
CA THR A 215 5.02 1.68 18.74
C THR A 215 4.67 1.12 20.12
N ASP A 216 3.50 1.48 20.60
CA ASP A 216 2.99 1.08 21.92
C ASP A 216 1.59 0.45 21.82
N ARG A 217 0.97 0.17 22.98
CA ARG A 217 -0.36 -0.46 23.08
C ARG A 217 -1.51 0.33 22.42
N PHE A 218 -1.29 1.58 22.05
CA PHE A 218 -2.28 2.45 21.39
C PHE A 218 -2.09 2.54 19.89
N ASN A 219 -0.97 2.01 19.36
CA ASN A 219 -0.68 2.03 17.95
C ASN A 219 -1.46 0.91 17.24
N GLU A 220 -2.36 1.26 16.33
CA GLU A 220 -3.18 0.25 15.63
C GLU A 220 -2.37 -0.72 14.76
N ARG A 221 -1.13 -0.36 14.41
CA ARG A 221 -0.19 -1.18 13.63
C ARG A 221 0.95 -1.75 14.48
N TYR A 222 0.69 -1.92 15.78
CA TYR A 222 1.70 -2.39 16.74
C TYR A 222 2.41 -3.67 16.28
N GLU A 223 1.65 -4.69 15.82
CA GLU A 223 2.25 -5.98 15.42
C GLU A 223 3.13 -5.82 14.16
N GLU A 224 2.69 -5.04 13.18
CA GLU A 224 3.47 -4.74 11.97
C GLU A 224 4.79 -4.03 12.31
N LEU A 225 4.72 -2.96 13.09
CA LEU A 225 5.88 -2.17 13.47
C LEU A 225 6.79 -2.88 14.50
N ASN A 226 6.24 -3.77 15.32
CA ASN A 226 7.05 -4.60 16.21
C ASN A 226 7.83 -5.68 15.44
N ASN A 227 7.27 -6.20 14.34
CA ASN A 227 7.94 -7.14 13.44
C ASN A 227 8.94 -6.43 12.51
N HIS A 228 8.70 -5.17 12.21
CA HIS A 228 9.51 -4.33 11.31
C HIS A 228 9.86 -2.99 11.99
N PRO A 229 10.70 -3.00 13.04
CA PRO A 229 11.03 -1.78 13.80
C PRO A 229 11.74 -0.71 12.97
N ASP A 230 12.40 -1.10 11.88
CA ASP A 230 13.02 -0.22 10.88
C ASP A 230 12.01 0.54 10.01
N TRP A 231 10.71 0.20 10.07
CA TRP A 231 9.64 0.93 9.40
C TRP A 231 9.07 2.07 10.26
N SER A 232 9.42 2.13 11.53
CA SER A 232 9.00 3.24 12.41
C SER A 232 9.83 4.49 12.16
N PHE A 233 9.15 5.61 11.95
CA PHE A 233 9.73 6.95 11.80
C PHE A 233 9.56 7.78 13.07
N TYR A 234 9.08 7.19 14.15
CA TYR A 234 8.91 7.87 15.44
C TYR A 234 10.23 7.99 16.18
N GLY A 235 10.51 9.19 16.72
CA GLY A 235 11.69 9.44 17.59
C GLY A 235 13.02 9.49 16.87
N GLY A 236 13.04 9.37 15.54
CA GLY A 236 14.23 9.51 14.71
C GLY A 236 14.36 10.91 14.09
N ASP A 237 15.44 11.10 13.30
CA ASP A 237 15.64 12.30 12.48
C ASP A 237 14.83 12.17 11.17
N PHE A 238 13.50 12.14 11.31
CA PHE A 238 12.57 12.06 10.21
C PHE A 238 11.53 13.20 10.26
N PRO A 239 11.07 13.71 9.11
CA PRO A 239 9.95 14.63 9.07
C PRO A 239 8.67 13.92 9.53
N SER A 240 7.71 14.72 10.01
CA SER A 240 6.36 14.20 10.25
C SER A 240 5.65 13.83 8.94
N ASN A 241 4.61 12.99 9.03
CA ASN A 241 3.73 12.70 7.90
C ASN A 241 3.25 13.99 7.22
N ALA A 242 2.78 14.98 8.00
CA ALA A 242 2.27 16.24 7.48
C ALA A 242 3.33 17.02 6.67
N GLU A 243 4.57 17.12 7.16
CA GLU A 243 5.67 17.80 6.45
C GLU A 243 6.00 17.13 5.12
N LEU A 244 5.97 15.79 5.07
CA LEU A 244 6.19 15.04 3.83
C LEU A 244 5.08 15.29 2.81
N LEU A 245 3.81 15.26 3.24
CA LEU A 245 2.65 15.54 2.38
C LEU A 245 2.67 16.98 1.86
N GLU A 246 3.03 17.94 2.69
CA GLU A 246 3.16 19.35 2.27
C GLU A 246 4.30 19.56 1.28
N ALA A 247 5.47 18.94 1.50
CA ALA A 247 6.59 19.00 0.56
C ALA A 247 6.19 18.43 -0.81
N ARG A 248 5.53 17.26 -0.85
CA ARG A 248 4.95 16.69 -2.07
C ARG A 248 3.96 17.65 -2.75
N ASN A 249 3.09 18.27 -1.98
CA ASN A 249 2.09 19.21 -2.51
C ASN A 249 2.74 20.46 -3.13
N ARG A 250 3.88 20.93 -2.58
CA ARG A 250 4.65 22.02 -3.20
C ARG A 250 5.25 21.59 -4.53
N VAL A 251 5.75 20.36 -4.66
CA VAL A 251 6.23 19.82 -5.94
C VAL A 251 5.09 19.81 -6.97
N MET A 252 3.92 19.27 -6.65
CA MET A 252 2.76 19.24 -7.57
C MET A 252 2.30 20.63 -7.97
N THR A 253 2.35 21.61 -7.07
CA THR A 253 2.03 23.02 -7.36
C THR A 253 3.03 23.63 -8.34
N LYS A 254 4.31 23.36 -8.15
CA LYS A 254 5.40 23.94 -8.94
C LYS A 254 5.49 23.35 -10.34
N HIS A 255 5.10 22.06 -10.49
CA HIS A 255 5.22 21.31 -11.75
C HIS A 255 3.83 20.89 -12.31
N PRO A 256 2.96 21.83 -12.71
CA PRO A 256 1.58 21.54 -13.10
C PRO A 256 1.44 20.75 -14.41
N LYS A 257 2.48 20.69 -15.23
CA LYS A 257 2.50 19.89 -16.46
C LYS A 257 2.81 18.40 -16.22
N THR A 258 3.40 18.10 -15.07
CA THR A 258 3.77 16.74 -14.68
C THR A 258 2.59 16.02 -14.06
N GLN A 259 2.27 14.83 -14.54
CA GLN A 259 1.20 13.99 -14.01
C GLN A 259 1.74 13.14 -12.87
N PHE A 260 1.17 13.26 -11.70
CA PHE A 260 1.56 12.50 -10.52
C PHE A 260 0.52 11.43 -10.20
N VAL A 261 0.96 10.19 -10.05
CA VAL A 261 0.20 9.14 -9.38
C VAL A 261 0.74 9.04 -7.95
N VAL A 262 0.00 9.61 -7.02
CA VAL A 262 0.38 9.61 -5.59
C VAL A 262 -0.08 8.29 -4.98
N LEU A 263 0.89 7.46 -4.67
CA LEU A 263 0.70 6.06 -4.32
C LEU A 263 -0.02 5.89 -2.96
N HIS A 264 -0.56 4.70 -2.72
CA HIS A 264 -1.17 4.32 -1.44
C HIS A 264 -2.28 5.27 -0.98
N VAL A 265 -3.21 5.58 -1.91
CA VAL A 265 -4.33 6.52 -1.66
C VAL A 265 -3.80 7.88 -1.20
N GLY A 266 -2.86 8.43 -1.97
CA GLY A 266 -2.28 9.74 -1.67
C GLY A 266 -1.38 9.76 -0.43
N ASN A 267 -0.85 8.61 0.01
CA ASN A 267 -0.10 8.40 1.24
C ASN A 267 -0.88 8.79 2.52
N PHE A 268 -2.22 8.80 2.48
CA PHE A 268 -3.05 9.18 3.62
C PHE A 268 -4.44 8.52 3.58
N SER A 269 -4.46 7.21 3.40
CA SER A 269 -5.69 6.38 3.29
C SER A 269 -6.62 6.44 4.50
N GLU A 270 -6.08 6.81 5.66
CA GLU A 270 -6.82 6.99 6.90
C GLU A 270 -7.66 8.27 6.92
N ASN A 271 -7.39 9.21 6.01
CA ASN A 271 -8.08 10.50 5.92
C ASN A 271 -8.49 10.80 4.47
N LEU A 272 -9.56 10.16 3.99
CA LEU A 272 -10.07 10.35 2.64
C LEU A 272 -10.58 11.77 2.36
N GLU A 273 -10.93 12.54 3.41
CA GLU A 273 -11.28 13.96 3.25
C GLU A 273 -10.07 14.78 2.83
N ASN A 274 -8.91 14.59 3.48
CA ASN A 274 -7.67 15.26 3.09
C ASN A 274 -7.23 14.85 1.68
N VAL A 275 -7.32 13.56 1.33
CA VAL A 275 -7.02 13.09 -0.03
C VAL A 275 -7.95 13.72 -1.06
N SER A 276 -9.24 13.83 -0.74
CA SER A 276 -10.24 14.51 -1.58
C SER A 276 -9.91 15.98 -1.81
N MET A 277 -9.56 16.72 -0.74
CA MET A 277 -9.14 18.13 -0.87
C MET A 277 -7.91 18.25 -1.80
N ASN A 278 -6.94 17.35 -1.70
CA ASN A 278 -5.78 17.36 -2.58
C ASN A 278 -6.14 17.02 -4.03
N LEU A 279 -7.01 16.05 -4.27
CA LEU A 279 -7.51 15.73 -5.61
C LEU A 279 -8.30 16.91 -6.23
N ASP A 280 -9.09 17.62 -5.44
CA ASP A 280 -9.82 18.81 -5.90
C ASP A 280 -8.85 19.97 -6.22
N ARG A 281 -7.78 20.11 -5.43
CA ARG A 281 -6.76 21.16 -5.58
C ARG A 281 -5.80 20.92 -6.76
N PHE A 282 -5.41 19.65 -6.99
CA PHE A 282 -4.37 19.31 -7.95
C PHE A 282 -4.95 18.53 -9.14
N PRO A 283 -5.24 19.17 -10.27
CA PRO A 283 -5.74 18.47 -11.47
C PRO A 283 -4.73 17.47 -12.05
N ASN A 284 -3.44 17.62 -11.75
CA ASN A 284 -2.35 16.75 -12.16
C ASN A 284 -2.08 15.61 -11.17
N MET A 285 -2.95 15.37 -10.18
CA MET A 285 -2.86 14.28 -9.22
C MET A 285 -3.86 13.16 -9.56
N SER A 286 -3.40 11.93 -9.55
CA SER A 286 -4.19 10.70 -9.43
C SER A 286 -3.69 9.88 -8.24
N VAL A 287 -4.42 8.86 -7.82
CA VAL A 287 -4.01 7.97 -6.72
C VAL A 287 -4.16 6.51 -7.12
N ASP A 288 -3.37 5.64 -6.51
CA ASP A 288 -3.58 4.20 -6.57
C ASP A 288 -4.13 3.66 -5.23
N ILE A 289 -4.58 2.39 -5.22
CA ILE A 289 -5.10 1.73 -4.02
C ILE A 289 -4.14 0.70 -3.42
N ALA A 290 -2.91 0.68 -3.88
CA ALA A 290 -1.89 -0.28 -3.52
C ALA A 290 -1.73 -0.41 -2.01
N ALA A 291 -1.79 -1.62 -1.47
CA ALA A 291 -1.64 -1.96 -0.05
C ALA A 291 -2.55 -1.18 0.93
N ARG A 292 -3.68 -0.63 0.46
CA ARG A 292 -4.57 0.23 1.29
C ARG A 292 -6.03 -0.21 1.30
N ILE A 293 -6.35 -1.40 0.80
CA ILE A 293 -7.71 -1.95 0.97
C ILE A 293 -8.03 -2.22 2.45
N GLY A 294 -7.01 -2.41 3.30
CA GLY A 294 -7.15 -2.52 4.75
C GLY A 294 -7.78 -1.28 5.38
N GLU A 295 -7.44 -0.06 4.93
CA GLU A 295 -8.02 1.20 5.39
C GLU A 295 -9.32 1.52 4.66
N LEU A 296 -9.34 1.37 3.34
CA LEU A 296 -10.53 1.64 2.52
C LEU A 296 -11.71 0.76 2.93
N GLY A 297 -11.47 -0.53 3.17
CA GLY A 297 -12.51 -1.48 3.56
C GLY A 297 -13.00 -1.35 5.00
N ARG A 298 -12.28 -0.66 5.89
CA ARG A 298 -12.76 -0.26 7.23
C ARG A 298 -13.70 0.94 7.18
N GLN A 299 -13.71 1.70 6.08
CA GLN A 299 -14.58 2.86 5.85
C GLN A 299 -15.37 2.73 4.53
N PRO A 300 -16.09 1.62 4.30
CA PRO A 300 -16.62 1.25 2.98
C PRO A 300 -17.59 2.28 2.41
N ARG A 301 -18.41 2.92 3.26
CA ARG A 301 -19.36 3.97 2.80
C ARG A 301 -18.65 5.22 2.31
N THR A 302 -17.59 5.65 2.99
CA THR A 302 -16.77 6.79 2.59
C THR A 302 -15.94 6.44 1.35
N ALA A 303 -15.37 5.22 1.32
CA ALA A 303 -14.63 4.72 0.18
C ALA A 303 -15.49 4.65 -1.08
N ALA A 304 -16.71 4.12 -1.01
CA ALA A 304 -17.62 4.07 -2.16
C ALA A 304 -17.90 5.48 -2.75
N LYS A 305 -18.16 6.47 -1.89
CA LYS A 305 -18.36 7.87 -2.32
C LYS A 305 -17.09 8.48 -2.91
N PHE A 306 -15.93 8.14 -2.35
CA PHE A 306 -14.63 8.58 -2.86
C PHE A 306 -14.36 8.02 -4.26
N PHE A 307 -14.61 6.73 -4.49
CA PHE A 307 -14.49 6.10 -5.80
C PHE A 307 -15.47 6.70 -6.82
N ASP A 308 -16.71 6.96 -6.43
CA ASP A 308 -17.70 7.59 -7.30
C ASP A 308 -17.25 9.00 -7.75
N LYS A 309 -16.84 9.84 -6.79
CA LYS A 309 -16.41 11.21 -7.08
C LYS A 309 -15.14 11.29 -7.92
N TYR A 310 -14.16 10.42 -7.65
CA TYR A 310 -12.83 10.46 -8.27
C TYR A 310 -12.57 9.30 -9.22
N GLN A 311 -13.62 8.71 -9.79
CA GLN A 311 -13.58 7.51 -10.64
C GLN A 311 -12.59 7.58 -11.80
N ASP A 312 -12.29 8.78 -12.30
CA ASP A 312 -11.35 9.01 -13.41
C ASP A 312 -9.88 9.20 -12.95
N ARG A 313 -9.63 9.11 -11.64
CA ARG A 313 -8.33 9.44 -11.03
C ARG A 313 -7.84 8.40 -10.03
N ILE A 314 -8.54 7.27 -9.90
CA ILE A 314 -8.16 6.14 -9.04
C ILE A 314 -7.69 4.98 -9.92
N LEU A 315 -6.51 4.43 -9.62
CA LEU A 315 -5.90 3.33 -10.35
C LEU A 315 -5.93 2.05 -9.50
N PHE A 316 -6.24 0.92 -10.14
CA PHE A 316 -6.04 -0.38 -9.52
C PHE A 316 -4.54 -0.65 -9.35
N ALA A 317 -4.17 -1.10 -8.17
CA ALA A 317 -2.82 -1.44 -7.82
C ALA A 317 -2.79 -2.30 -6.56
N THR A 318 -1.79 -3.18 -6.43
CA THR A 318 -1.69 -4.10 -5.31
C THR A 318 -0.46 -3.86 -4.43
N ASP A 319 0.61 -3.25 -4.97
CA ASP A 319 1.94 -3.22 -4.37
C ASP A 319 2.58 -4.61 -4.28
N ALA A 320 2.18 -5.50 -5.20
CA ALA A 320 2.57 -6.90 -5.16
C ALA A 320 4.08 -7.09 -5.34
N THR A 321 4.65 -7.94 -4.49
CA THR A 321 6.05 -8.33 -4.50
C THR A 321 6.15 -9.84 -4.70
N SER A 322 6.88 -10.29 -5.71
CA SER A 322 7.10 -11.73 -5.93
C SER A 322 8.03 -12.30 -4.87
N HIS A 323 7.70 -13.48 -4.35
CA HIS A 323 8.49 -14.18 -3.31
C HIS A 323 8.82 -13.32 -2.08
N GLY A 324 7.95 -12.38 -1.74
CA GLY A 324 8.12 -11.45 -0.62
C GLY A 324 7.51 -11.99 0.67
N ASP A 325 8.14 -12.95 1.33
CA ASP A 325 7.68 -13.44 2.65
C ASP A 325 7.74 -12.33 3.73
N GLU A 326 8.56 -11.31 3.49
CA GLU A 326 8.68 -10.13 4.36
C GLU A 326 7.46 -9.18 4.27
N PHE A 327 6.64 -9.32 3.21
CA PHE A 327 5.47 -8.46 2.96
C PHE A 327 4.21 -9.31 2.75
N PRO A 328 3.72 -10.03 3.78
CA PRO A 328 2.64 -11.01 3.62
C PRO A 328 1.32 -10.43 3.11
N GLN A 329 1.07 -9.11 3.29
CA GLN A 329 -0.09 -8.42 2.71
C GLN A 329 0.03 -8.18 1.20
N GLN A 330 1.22 -8.29 0.64
CA GLN A 330 1.56 -7.90 -0.74
C GLN A 330 2.18 -9.05 -1.54
N VAL A 331 2.19 -10.27 -1.01
CA VAL A 331 2.76 -11.43 -1.72
C VAL A 331 2.00 -11.69 -3.00
N PHE A 332 2.72 -11.60 -4.13
CA PHE A 332 2.16 -11.85 -5.46
C PHE A 332 1.69 -13.31 -5.60
N ASN A 333 0.39 -13.51 -5.59
CA ASN A 333 -0.26 -14.81 -5.80
C ASN A 333 -1.73 -14.64 -6.19
N ASN A 334 -2.41 -15.75 -6.51
CA ASN A 334 -3.83 -15.72 -6.89
C ASN A 334 -4.71 -15.10 -5.79
N LYS A 335 -4.46 -15.45 -4.52
CA LYS A 335 -5.29 -15.05 -3.38
C LYS A 335 -5.27 -13.54 -3.13
N LEU A 336 -4.12 -12.89 -3.33
CA LEU A 336 -4.02 -11.44 -3.25
C LEU A 336 -5.03 -10.76 -4.19
N TYR A 337 -5.03 -11.15 -5.46
CA TYR A 337 -5.94 -10.57 -6.45
C TYR A 337 -7.41 -10.89 -6.17
N GLU A 338 -7.72 -12.11 -5.73
CA GLU A 338 -9.08 -12.50 -5.35
C GLU A 338 -9.64 -11.63 -4.22
N ILE A 339 -8.80 -11.26 -3.24
CA ILE A 339 -9.18 -10.36 -2.15
C ILE A 339 -9.47 -8.95 -2.67
N TYR A 340 -8.61 -8.40 -3.56
CA TYR A 340 -8.83 -7.10 -4.17
C TYR A 340 -10.09 -7.07 -5.03
N TYR A 341 -10.36 -8.14 -5.80
CA TYR A 341 -11.57 -8.24 -6.60
C TYR A 341 -12.80 -8.38 -5.73
N ARG A 342 -12.76 -9.19 -4.68
CA ARG A 342 -13.84 -9.28 -3.70
C ARG A 342 -14.14 -7.92 -3.08
N PHE A 343 -13.12 -7.16 -2.71
CA PHE A 343 -13.30 -5.80 -2.18
C PHE A 343 -13.99 -4.86 -3.15
N LEU A 344 -13.62 -4.87 -4.43
CA LEU A 344 -14.13 -3.93 -5.43
C LEU A 344 -15.48 -4.38 -6.06
N GLU A 345 -15.70 -5.68 -6.22
CA GLU A 345 -16.80 -6.24 -6.99
C GLU A 345 -17.98 -6.76 -6.16
N THR A 346 -17.83 -6.84 -4.82
CA THR A 346 -18.88 -7.38 -3.94
C THR A 346 -19.23 -6.42 -2.81
N ASP A 347 -20.38 -6.65 -2.20
CA ASP A 347 -20.85 -6.03 -0.96
C ASP A 347 -20.65 -6.95 0.27
N ASP A 348 -19.73 -7.90 0.16
CA ASP A 348 -19.40 -8.83 1.24
C ASP A 348 -18.92 -8.10 2.50
N GLU A 349 -19.25 -8.68 3.65
CA GLU A 349 -18.95 -8.09 4.94
C GLU A 349 -17.89 -8.90 5.69
N TYR A 350 -17.05 -8.19 6.45
CA TYR A 350 -16.19 -8.75 7.50
C TYR A 350 -15.25 -9.86 7.04
N PHE A 351 -14.44 -9.61 6.02
CA PHE A 351 -13.48 -10.58 5.47
C PHE A 351 -12.02 -10.10 5.57
N ASP A 352 -11.09 -11.04 5.40
CA ASP A 352 -9.65 -10.77 5.47
C ASP A 352 -9.18 -9.92 4.28
N TYR A 353 -8.32 -8.93 4.55
CA TYR A 353 -7.75 -8.04 3.53
C TYR A 353 -6.42 -8.52 2.96
N ALA A 354 -5.84 -9.59 3.48
CA ALA A 354 -4.56 -10.13 3.06
C ALA A 354 -4.55 -11.66 3.03
N PRO A 355 -3.73 -12.29 2.20
CA PRO A 355 -3.61 -13.75 2.09
C PRO A 355 -2.78 -14.35 3.24
N ALA A 356 -2.91 -13.83 4.45
CA ALA A 356 -2.19 -14.26 5.64
C ALA A 356 -3.16 -14.71 6.73
N LYS A 357 -2.76 -15.73 7.51
CA LYS A 357 -3.56 -16.27 8.61
C LYS A 357 -3.85 -15.20 9.69
N ILE A 358 -2.82 -14.42 10.03
CA ILE A 358 -2.94 -13.26 10.91
C ILE A 358 -2.82 -12.03 10.01
N PRO A 359 -3.81 -11.13 10.01
CA PRO A 359 -3.76 -9.94 9.18
C PRO A 359 -2.52 -9.09 9.53
N PRO A 360 -1.64 -8.81 8.54
CA PRO A 360 -0.29 -8.33 8.84
C PRO A 360 -0.20 -6.88 9.30
N GLN A 361 -1.16 -6.03 8.90
CA GLN A 361 -1.17 -4.61 9.26
C GLN A 361 -1.85 -4.37 10.62
N GLY A 362 -2.90 -5.16 10.92
CA GLY A 362 -3.65 -5.10 12.15
C GLY A 362 -4.82 -6.08 12.12
N ARG A 363 -5.33 -6.45 13.29
CA ARG A 363 -6.34 -7.52 13.47
C ARG A 363 -7.75 -7.04 13.19
N TRP A 364 -7.98 -6.41 12.05
CA TRP A 364 -9.29 -6.00 11.56
C TRP A 364 -9.74 -6.79 10.35
N ARG A 365 -11.01 -6.59 9.98
CA ARG A 365 -11.64 -7.12 8.79
C ARG A 365 -12.16 -5.96 7.95
N ILE A 366 -12.39 -6.24 6.67
CA ILE A 366 -12.85 -5.24 5.70
C ILE A 366 -14.20 -5.61 5.13
N TYR A 367 -14.79 -4.66 4.42
CA TYR A 367 -16.08 -4.74 3.74
C TYR A 367 -15.92 -4.37 2.29
N GLY A 368 -16.60 -5.08 1.40
CA GLY A 368 -16.62 -4.78 -0.03
C GLY A 368 -17.37 -3.46 -0.31
N ILE A 369 -17.07 -2.84 -1.43
CA ILE A 369 -17.67 -1.57 -1.85
C ILE A 369 -18.55 -1.68 -3.09
N ASN A 370 -18.59 -2.84 -3.73
CA ASN A 370 -19.46 -3.18 -4.87
C ASN A 370 -19.55 -2.07 -5.92
N LEU A 371 -18.43 -1.74 -6.54
CA LEU A 371 -18.36 -0.66 -7.52
C LEU A 371 -19.26 -0.91 -8.72
N PRO A 372 -20.02 0.10 -9.19
CA PRO A 372 -20.73 0.03 -10.46
C PRO A 372 -19.78 -0.28 -11.62
N GLU A 373 -20.25 -1.07 -12.61
CA GLU A 373 -19.41 -1.49 -13.74
C GLU A 373 -18.68 -0.36 -14.47
N PRO A 374 -19.29 0.81 -14.74
CA PRO A 374 -18.58 1.90 -15.40
C PRO A 374 -17.39 2.42 -14.57
N ILE A 375 -17.52 2.48 -13.25
CA ILE A 375 -16.46 2.90 -12.35
C ILE A 375 -15.40 1.82 -12.28
N LEU A 376 -15.79 0.56 -12.16
CA LEU A 376 -14.89 -0.58 -12.09
C LEU A 376 -13.97 -0.67 -13.33
N ARG A 377 -14.50 -0.43 -14.56
CA ARG A 377 -13.71 -0.38 -15.80
C ARG A 377 -12.63 0.70 -15.76
N LYS A 378 -12.98 1.89 -15.29
CA LYS A 378 -12.05 3.01 -15.14
C LYS A 378 -10.93 2.66 -14.17
N VAL A 379 -11.28 2.17 -12.98
CA VAL A 379 -10.32 1.82 -11.93
C VAL A 379 -9.41 0.68 -12.38
N TYR A 380 -9.98 -0.37 -12.98
CA TYR A 380 -9.21 -1.56 -13.40
C TYR A 380 -8.27 -1.29 -14.57
N TYR A 381 -8.70 -0.47 -15.53
CA TYR A 381 -7.97 -0.38 -16.79
C TYR A 381 -7.81 1.03 -17.34
N GLU A 382 -8.90 1.77 -17.54
CA GLU A 382 -8.90 2.97 -18.38
C GLU A 382 -8.00 4.08 -17.82
N ASN A 383 -7.99 4.27 -16.48
CA ASN A 383 -7.18 5.28 -15.84
C ASN A 383 -5.68 4.97 -15.98
N ALA A 384 -5.27 3.73 -15.74
CA ALA A 384 -3.89 3.30 -15.91
C ALA A 384 -3.46 3.36 -17.39
N ALA A 385 -4.31 2.91 -18.31
CA ALA A 385 -4.07 2.97 -19.76
C ALA A 385 -3.82 4.40 -20.24
N ARG A 386 -4.58 5.37 -19.73
CA ARG A 386 -4.39 6.79 -20.04
C ARG A 386 -3.01 7.31 -19.57
N HIS A 387 -2.60 6.99 -18.34
CA HIS A 387 -1.29 7.37 -17.82
C HIS A 387 -0.14 6.72 -18.59
N LEU A 388 -0.29 5.46 -18.97
CA LEU A 388 0.71 4.70 -19.74
C LEU A 388 0.67 4.99 -21.25
N ARG A 389 -0.34 5.77 -21.72
CA ARG A 389 -0.58 6.09 -23.12
C ARG A 389 -0.71 4.83 -23.99
N ILE A 390 -1.45 3.85 -23.47
CA ILE A 390 -1.76 2.61 -24.17
C ILE A 390 -3.05 2.84 -24.97
N THR A 391 -3.01 2.45 -26.26
CA THR A 391 -4.22 2.46 -27.10
C THR A 391 -5.18 1.40 -26.58
N THR A 392 -6.40 1.78 -26.24
CA THR A 392 -7.48 0.89 -25.80
C THR A 392 -8.07 0.10 -26.96
#